data_fd062ba509df0ebf01be0a145a1cf820
#
_entry.id   fd062ba509df0ebf01be0a145a1cf820
#
_cell.length_a   1.000
_cell.length_b   1.000
_cell.length_c   1.000
_cell.angle_alpha   90.00
_cell.angle_beta   90.00
_cell.angle_gamma   90.00
#
_symmetry.space_group_name_H-M   'P 1'
#
loop_
_entity.id
_entity.type
_entity.pdbx_description
1 polymer ?
#
loop_
_entity_poly.entity_id
_entity_poly.type
_entity_poly.pdbx_seq_one_letter_code
_entity_poly.pdbx_strand_id
1 'polypeptide(L)'
;MKTIRCKIEKVTPFNDAVYQVWLKPDTPLEFQAGQYLCVVMGEKDKRPFSIASAPNAEVIELHIGAAVSESYPMQVVERLRNSTHIDIEAPGGEAHLRHDSQRPRLLIAGGTGFSYIKSIVEQQIALGQQVETTL
;
A
#
# COMPACT_ATOMS: atom_id res chain seq x y z
N MET A 1 -6.80 10.28 10.09
CA MET A 1 -6.48 10.08 8.66
C MET A 1 -6.84 11.33 7.88
N LYS A 2 -6.08 11.60 6.85
CA LYS A 2 -6.31 12.75 5.96
C LYS A 2 -6.81 12.24 4.61
N THR A 3 -7.70 13.02 3.98
CA THR A 3 -8.13 12.73 2.60
C THR A 3 -7.16 13.40 1.64
N ILE A 4 -6.59 12.64 0.74
CA ILE A 4 -5.61 13.10 -0.23
C ILE A 4 -6.03 12.63 -1.61
N ARG A 5 -6.02 13.56 -2.57
CA ARG A 5 -6.28 13.21 -3.96
C ARG A 5 -5.01 12.66 -4.60
N CYS A 6 -5.14 11.56 -5.32
CA CYS A 6 -4.03 10.93 -6.00
C CYS A 6 -4.30 10.80 -7.49
N LYS A 7 -3.25 10.99 -8.29
CA LYS A 7 -3.28 10.63 -9.70
C LYS A 7 -2.99 9.14 -9.83
N ILE A 8 -3.78 8.45 -10.65
CA ILE A 8 -3.58 7.04 -10.91
C ILE A 8 -2.53 6.89 -12.01
N GLU A 9 -1.33 6.47 -11.63
CA GLU A 9 -0.22 6.35 -12.57
C GLU A 9 -0.23 5.02 -13.32
N LYS A 10 -0.63 3.93 -12.66
CA LYS A 10 -0.56 2.59 -13.23
C LYS A 10 -1.51 1.65 -12.52
N VAL A 11 -2.19 0.80 -13.30
CA VAL A 11 -2.95 -0.35 -12.81
C VAL A 11 -2.59 -1.51 -13.73
N THR A 12 -1.82 -2.46 -13.24
CA THR A 12 -1.27 -3.55 -14.05
C THR A 12 -1.41 -4.88 -13.32
N PRO A 13 -1.86 -5.94 -13.99
CA PRO A 13 -1.88 -7.26 -13.36
C PRO A 13 -0.45 -7.77 -13.14
N PHE A 14 -0.16 -8.29 -11.93
CA PHE A 14 1.05 -9.07 -11.68
C PHE A 14 0.88 -10.50 -12.19
N ASN A 15 -0.33 -11.03 -11.97
CA ASN A 15 -0.71 -12.38 -12.36
C ASN A 15 -2.24 -12.42 -12.46
N ASP A 16 -2.83 -13.61 -12.53
CA ASP A 16 -4.28 -13.76 -12.66
C ASP A 16 -5.06 -13.31 -11.43
N ALA A 17 -4.42 -13.08 -10.31
CA ALA A 17 -5.06 -12.85 -9.03
C ALA A 17 -4.72 -11.50 -8.37
N VAL A 18 -3.63 -10.85 -8.76
CA VAL A 18 -3.12 -9.66 -8.06
C VAL A 18 -2.80 -8.55 -9.06
N TYR A 19 -3.27 -7.34 -8.75
CA TYR A 19 -2.97 -6.13 -9.51
C TYR A 19 -2.01 -5.23 -8.74
N GLN A 20 -1.05 -4.66 -9.48
CA GLN A 20 -0.19 -3.60 -8.96
C GLN A 20 -0.80 -2.26 -9.31
N VAL A 21 -0.92 -1.38 -8.33
CA VAL A 21 -1.47 -0.03 -8.48
C VAL A 21 -0.43 0.98 -8.01
N TRP A 22 -0.17 1.99 -8.84
CA TRP A 22 0.69 3.12 -8.46
C TRP A 22 -0.15 4.39 -8.42
N LEU A 23 -0.11 5.06 -7.26
CA LEU A 23 -0.83 6.30 -7.02
C LEU A 23 0.16 7.40 -6.67
N LYS A 24 0.01 8.55 -7.30
CA LYS A 24 0.84 9.72 -6.98
C LYS A 24 -0.02 10.73 -6.22
N PRO A 25 0.24 10.94 -4.93
CA PRO A 25 -0.54 11.91 -4.15
C PRO A 25 -0.22 13.35 -4.57
N ASP A 26 -1.24 14.18 -4.61
CA ASP A 26 -1.08 15.62 -4.91
C ASP A 26 -0.29 16.33 -3.83
N THR A 27 -0.39 15.82 -2.61
CA THR A 27 0.37 16.32 -1.44
C THR A 27 1.18 15.16 -0.90
N PRO A 28 2.46 15.36 -0.52
CA PRO A 28 3.25 14.28 0.06
C PRO A 28 2.53 13.63 1.23
N LEU A 29 2.48 12.30 1.22
CA LEU A 29 1.90 11.52 2.31
C LEU A 29 2.99 11.11 3.28
N GLU A 30 2.82 11.51 4.54
CA GLU A 30 3.68 11.04 5.62
C GLU A 30 3.05 9.81 6.26
N PHE A 31 3.75 8.69 6.21
CA PHE A 31 3.30 7.44 6.82
C PHE A 31 4.50 6.62 7.29
N GLN A 32 4.22 5.59 8.07
CA GLN A 32 5.23 4.64 8.54
C GLN A 32 5.08 3.32 7.79
N ALA A 33 6.20 2.70 7.46
CA ALA A 33 6.19 1.44 6.74
C ALA A 33 5.38 0.39 7.51
N GLY A 34 4.47 -0.28 6.82
CA GLY A 34 3.54 -1.24 7.40
C GLY A 34 2.13 -0.69 7.61
N GLN A 35 1.94 0.60 7.45
CA GLN A 35 0.60 1.18 7.55
C GLN A 35 -0.22 0.95 6.28
N TYR A 36 -1.53 1.21 6.38
CA TYR A 36 -2.46 1.08 5.26
C TYR A 36 -3.07 2.43 4.88
N LEU A 37 -3.74 2.45 3.76
CA LEU A 37 -4.62 3.54 3.34
C LEU A 37 -5.99 2.97 3.00
N CYS A 38 -7.00 3.84 2.95
CA CYS A 38 -8.31 3.49 2.45
C CYS A 38 -8.53 4.17 1.10
N VAL A 39 -8.95 3.40 0.11
CA VAL A 39 -9.42 3.94 -1.17
C VAL A 39 -10.87 4.40 -0.98
N VAL A 40 -11.14 5.65 -1.30
CA VAL A 40 -12.48 6.22 -1.13
C VAL A 40 -13.30 5.92 -2.38
N MET A 41 -14.18 4.94 -2.25
CA MET A 41 -15.10 4.54 -3.33
C MET A 41 -16.40 5.36 -3.30
N GLY A 42 -16.73 5.91 -2.15
CA GLY A 42 -17.89 6.75 -1.92
C GLY A 42 -17.82 7.33 -0.52
N GLU A 43 -18.77 8.20 -0.18
CA GLU A 43 -18.78 8.90 1.11
C GLU A 43 -18.71 7.94 2.30
N LYS A 44 -19.41 6.79 2.18
CA LYS A 44 -19.46 5.76 3.23
C LYS A 44 -18.82 4.45 2.80
N ASP A 45 -18.05 4.46 1.71
CA ASP A 45 -17.44 3.26 1.15
C ASP A 45 -15.95 3.49 1.02
N LYS A 46 -15.21 3.16 2.06
CA LYS A 46 -13.76 3.33 2.16
C LYS A 46 -13.13 1.97 2.39
N ARG A 47 -12.22 1.59 1.51
CA ARG A 47 -11.69 0.23 1.44
C ARG A 47 -10.20 0.20 1.75
N PRO A 48 -9.76 -0.55 2.78
CA PRO A 48 -8.37 -0.54 3.23
C PRO A 48 -7.47 -1.44 2.40
N PHE A 49 -6.26 -0.94 2.13
CA PHE A 49 -5.19 -1.70 1.50
C PHE A 49 -3.86 -1.32 2.14
N SER A 50 -3.02 -2.32 2.37
CA SER A 50 -1.67 -2.08 2.89
C SER A 50 -0.83 -1.35 1.84
N ILE A 51 -0.04 -0.40 2.30
CA ILE A 51 0.89 0.32 1.42
C ILE A 51 2.11 -0.56 1.20
N ALA A 52 2.44 -0.82 -0.07
CA ALA A 52 3.54 -1.71 -0.45
C ALA A 52 4.85 -0.97 -0.70
N SER A 53 4.81 0.34 -0.89
CA SER A 53 6.01 1.17 -1.09
C SER A 53 6.54 1.71 0.23
N ALA A 54 7.81 2.13 0.23
CA ALA A 54 8.41 2.79 1.39
C ALA A 54 7.91 4.23 1.53
N PRO A 55 7.94 4.82 2.74
CA PRO A 55 7.50 6.20 2.95
C PRO A 55 8.23 7.26 2.14
N ASN A 56 9.46 6.99 1.73
CA ASN A 56 10.28 7.92 0.95
C ASN A 56 10.04 7.81 -0.57
N ALA A 57 9.21 6.88 -1.03
CA ALA A 57 8.92 6.72 -2.44
C ALA A 57 7.99 7.84 -2.93
N GLU A 58 8.20 8.29 -4.17
CA GLU A 58 7.37 9.34 -4.76
C GLU A 58 5.96 8.87 -5.10
N VAL A 59 5.80 7.58 -5.36
CA VAL A 59 4.51 6.97 -5.65
C VAL A 59 4.14 5.97 -4.57
N ILE A 60 2.84 5.84 -4.33
CA ILE A 60 2.29 4.84 -3.42
C ILE A 60 1.98 3.60 -4.24
N GLU A 61 2.51 2.47 -3.81
CA GLU A 61 2.25 1.18 -4.45
C GLU A 61 1.25 0.36 -3.60
N LEU A 62 0.24 -0.18 -4.27
CA LEU A 62 -0.72 -1.10 -3.66
C LEU A 62 -0.70 -2.41 -4.43
N HIS A 63 -0.93 -3.51 -3.71
CA HIS A 63 -1.17 -4.83 -4.31
C HIS A 63 -2.60 -5.24 -3.97
N ILE A 64 -3.44 -5.36 -4.99
CA ILE A 64 -4.86 -5.66 -4.81
C ILE A 64 -5.15 -7.08 -5.32
N GLY A 65 -5.52 -7.96 -4.40
CA GLY A 65 -5.94 -9.31 -4.75
C GLY A 65 -7.36 -9.29 -5.31
N ALA A 66 -7.50 -9.57 -6.60
CA ALA A 66 -8.77 -9.45 -7.32
C ALA A 66 -8.97 -10.64 -8.28
N ALA A 67 -8.86 -11.85 -7.74
CA ALA A 67 -8.97 -13.08 -8.53
C ALA A 67 -10.41 -13.39 -8.92
N VAL A 68 -11.41 -12.90 -8.18
CA VAL A 68 -12.81 -13.20 -8.40
C VAL A 68 -13.51 -12.00 -9.02
N SER A 69 -14.21 -12.22 -10.12
CA SER A 69 -15.05 -11.20 -10.77
C SER A 69 -16.12 -10.70 -9.81
N GLU A 70 -16.41 -9.40 -9.85
CA GLU A 70 -17.40 -8.74 -8.99
C GLU A 70 -17.09 -8.80 -7.50
N SER A 71 -15.90 -9.26 -7.12
CA SER A 71 -15.46 -9.22 -5.73
C SER A 71 -15.23 -7.79 -5.26
N TYR A 72 -15.22 -7.60 -3.95
CA TYR A 72 -14.91 -6.33 -3.31
C TYR A 72 -13.60 -5.71 -3.84
N PRO A 73 -12.46 -6.42 -3.88
CA PRO A 73 -11.24 -5.84 -4.44
C PRO A 73 -11.32 -5.57 -5.94
N MET A 74 -12.03 -6.40 -6.70
CA MET A 74 -12.18 -6.21 -8.14
C MET A 74 -12.97 -4.94 -8.47
N GLN A 75 -13.94 -4.58 -7.66
CA GLN A 75 -14.66 -3.31 -7.81
C GLN A 75 -13.70 -2.12 -7.68
N VAL A 76 -12.74 -2.19 -6.77
CA VAL A 76 -11.72 -1.15 -6.62
C VAL A 76 -10.83 -1.08 -7.85
N VAL A 77 -10.34 -2.23 -8.33
CA VAL A 77 -9.51 -2.30 -9.54
C VAL A 77 -10.23 -1.68 -10.74
N GLU A 78 -11.50 -2.03 -10.94
CA GLU A 78 -12.28 -1.47 -12.05
C GLU A 78 -12.46 0.05 -11.94
N ARG A 79 -12.72 0.55 -10.73
CA ARG A 79 -12.81 2.00 -10.50
C ARG A 79 -11.49 2.68 -10.85
N LEU A 80 -10.37 2.13 -10.42
CA LEU A 80 -9.06 2.70 -10.68
C LEU A 80 -8.69 2.67 -12.16
N ARG A 81 -9.06 1.62 -12.87
CA ARG A 81 -8.79 1.51 -14.31
C ARG A 81 -9.59 2.49 -15.15
N ASN A 82 -10.74 2.92 -14.67
CA ASN A 82 -11.66 3.80 -15.40
C ASN A 82 -11.61 5.25 -14.90
N SER A 83 -10.64 5.59 -14.06
CA SER A 83 -10.51 6.93 -13.48
C SER A 83 -9.10 7.46 -13.69
N THR A 84 -8.93 8.77 -13.68
CA THR A 84 -7.60 9.41 -13.73
C THR A 84 -7.10 9.76 -12.34
N HIS A 85 -8.01 9.99 -11.41
CA HIS A 85 -7.71 10.35 -10.01
C HIS A 85 -8.59 9.55 -9.07
N ILE A 86 -8.12 9.39 -7.85
CA ILE A 86 -8.86 8.74 -6.77
C ILE A 86 -8.50 9.41 -5.45
N ASP A 87 -9.46 9.55 -4.56
CA ASP A 87 -9.17 10.02 -3.21
C ASP A 87 -8.82 8.85 -2.32
N ILE A 88 -7.87 9.08 -1.42
CA ILE A 88 -7.51 8.12 -0.38
C ILE A 88 -7.61 8.79 0.98
N GLU A 89 -7.81 7.99 2.03
CA GLU A 89 -7.63 8.41 3.40
C GLU A 89 -6.45 7.65 3.99
N ALA A 90 -5.48 8.38 4.53
CA ALA A 90 -4.23 7.80 5.00
C ALA A 90 -3.57 8.69 6.05
N PRO A 91 -2.63 8.17 6.82
CA PRO A 91 -2.31 6.76 6.99
C PRO A 91 -3.17 6.11 8.06
N GLY A 92 -3.24 4.78 8.08
CA GLY A 92 -3.95 4.03 9.09
C GLY A 92 -3.15 2.84 9.59
N GLY A 93 -3.48 2.37 10.79
CA GLY A 93 -2.90 1.19 11.38
C GLY A 93 -1.69 1.46 12.27
N GLU A 94 -1.44 0.52 13.19
CA GLU A 94 -0.34 0.59 14.14
C GLU A 94 0.78 -0.41 13.85
N ALA A 95 0.57 -1.32 12.87
CA ALA A 95 1.58 -2.28 12.44
C ALA A 95 2.56 -1.59 11.49
N HIS A 96 3.66 -1.09 12.04
CA HIS A 96 4.65 -0.36 11.25
C HIS A 96 6.07 -0.69 11.73
N LEU A 97 7.05 -0.33 10.90
CA LEU A 97 8.45 -0.50 11.23
C LEU A 97 8.82 0.31 12.49
N ARG A 98 9.48 -0.34 13.45
CA ARG A 98 10.00 0.32 14.64
C ARG A 98 11.42 0.77 14.38
N HIS A 99 11.58 2.05 14.10
CA HIS A 99 12.85 2.65 13.69
C HIS A 99 13.90 2.63 14.81
N ASP A 100 13.46 2.64 16.06
CA ASP A 100 14.32 2.67 17.24
C ASP A 100 14.77 1.27 17.70
N SER A 101 14.28 0.21 17.04
CA SER A 101 14.61 -1.16 17.41
C SER A 101 15.74 -1.73 16.55
N GLN A 102 16.72 -2.33 17.21
CA GLN A 102 17.80 -3.08 16.57
C GLN A 102 17.63 -4.59 16.69
N ARG A 103 16.47 -5.05 17.18
CA ARG A 103 16.19 -6.48 17.31
C ARG A 103 16.04 -7.13 15.94
N PRO A 104 16.44 -8.40 15.77
CA PRO A 104 16.16 -9.15 14.55
C PRO A 104 14.67 -9.16 14.24
N ARG A 105 14.34 -9.15 12.94
CA ARG A 105 12.96 -9.08 12.46
C ARG A 105 12.60 -10.34 11.71
N LEU A 106 11.41 -10.90 12.02
CA LEU A 106 10.81 -11.99 11.27
C LEU A 106 9.58 -11.46 10.55
N LEU A 107 9.59 -11.59 9.22
CA LEU A 107 8.50 -11.12 8.36
C LEU A 107 7.85 -12.33 7.70
N ILE A 108 6.51 -12.42 7.82
CA ILE A 108 5.73 -13.52 7.26
C ILE A 108 4.67 -12.93 6.33
N ALA A 109 4.59 -13.46 5.11
CA ALA A 109 3.65 -12.98 4.11
C ALA A 109 2.89 -14.12 3.44
N GLY A 110 1.60 -13.87 3.15
CA GLY A 110 0.76 -14.76 2.37
C GLY A 110 -0.22 -13.94 1.54
N GLY A 111 -0.47 -14.35 0.30
CA GLY A 111 -1.33 -13.60 -0.61
C GLY A 111 -0.81 -12.17 -0.82
N THR A 112 -1.67 -11.15 -0.61
CA THR A 112 -1.28 -9.74 -0.71
C THR A 112 -0.63 -9.20 0.55
N GLY A 113 -0.45 -10.02 1.59
CA GLY A 113 0.24 -9.62 2.82
C GLY A 113 1.67 -9.16 2.58
N PHE A 114 2.28 -9.53 1.46
CA PHE A 114 3.60 -9.06 1.07
C PHE A 114 3.68 -7.54 0.91
N SER A 115 2.57 -6.86 0.60
CA SER A 115 2.55 -5.39 0.47
C SER A 115 3.05 -4.70 1.72
N TYR A 116 2.52 -5.09 2.86
CA TYR A 116 2.92 -4.59 4.17
C TYR A 116 4.40 -4.87 4.46
N ILE A 117 4.85 -6.10 4.17
CA ILE A 117 6.24 -6.53 4.42
C ILE A 117 7.21 -5.82 3.47
N LYS A 118 6.83 -5.70 2.19
CA LYS A 118 7.64 -4.99 1.20
C LYS A 118 7.91 -3.55 1.63
N SER A 119 6.89 -2.84 2.10
CA SER A 119 7.03 -1.47 2.59
C SER A 119 8.04 -1.39 3.74
N ILE A 120 7.98 -2.33 4.69
CA ILE A 120 8.90 -2.38 5.82
C ILE A 120 10.34 -2.62 5.36
N VAL A 121 10.55 -3.58 4.48
CA VAL A 121 11.89 -3.93 3.99
C VAL A 121 12.50 -2.77 3.21
N GLU A 122 11.73 -2.13 2.33
CA GLU A 122 12.20 -0.98 1.56
C GLU A 122 12.56 0.20 2.45
N GLN A 123 11.77 0.46 3.48
CA GLN A 123 12.07 1.52 4.44
C GLN A 123 13.32 1.20 5.25
N GLN A 124 13.50 -0.06 5.64
CA GLN A 124 14.69 -0.49 6.34
C GLN A 124 15.95 -0.25 5.50
N ILE A 125 15.90 -0.55 4.21
CA ILE A 125 16.99 -0.30 3.27
C ILE A 125 17.24 1.21 3.13
N ALA A 126 16.19 2.01 2.96
CA ALA A 126 16.28 3.45 2.80
C ALA A 126 16.91 4.14 4.01
N LEU A 127 16.66 3.61 5.21
CA LEU A 127 17.24 4.16 6.45
C LEU A 127 18.66 3.65 6.70
N GLY A 128 19.17 2.73 5.88
CA GLY A 128 20.50 2.14 6.07
C GLY A 128 20.61 1.26 7.31
N GLN A 129 19.49 0.71 7.80
CA GLN A 129 19.50 -0.12 8.98
C GLN A 129 20.13 -1.48 8.69
N GLN A 130 21.02 -1.92 9.60
CA GLN A 130 21.68 -3.22 9.51
C GLN A 130 21.15 -4.13 10.61
N VAL A 131 19.90 -4.54 10.47
CA VAL A 131 19.22 -5.42 11.42
C VAL A 131 18.94 -6.74 10.73
N GLU A 132 19.23 -7.86 11.42
CA GLU A 132 18.89 -9.18 10.90
C GLU A 132 17.39 -9.27 10.62
N THR A 133 17.03 -9.66 9.40
CA THR A 133 15.65 -9.76 8.97
C THR A 133 15.45 -11.08 8.22
N THR A 134 14.38 -11.80 8.56
CA THR A 134 13.99 -13.06 7.90
C THR A 134 12.61 -12.89 7.29
N LEU A 135 12.51 -13.19 6.01
CA LEU A 135 11.29 -13.09 5.25
C LEU A 135 10.66 -14.48 5.05
#